data_e5d71a33a779809dce8c686d86605bbd
#
_entry.id   e5d71a33a779809dce8c686d86605bbd
#
_cell.length_a   1.000
_cell.length_b   1.000
_cell.length_c   1.000
_cell.angle_alpha   90.00
_cell.angle_beta   90.00
_cell.angle_gamma   90.00
#
_symmetry.space_group_name_H-M   'P 1'
#
loop_
_entity.id
_entity.type
_entity.pdbx_description
1 polymer ?
#
loop_
_entity_poly.entity_id
_entity_poly.type
_entity_poly.pdbx_seq_one_letter_code
_entity_poly.pdbx_strand_id
1 'polypeptide(L)'
;HRDPLKVIASTSALAAHLRRMASDETDLAEIAADYAEDIFVGLDRGLGARQRGVVPDDRIVDVHFSVFVDDPIATVRRIYATLGRELDDTTEQRMRRFLADNPGDGGGGGTRYRFADTGLDPDALRARATTYQDHFGVESEPIV
;
A
#
# COMPACT_ATOMS: atom_id res chain seq x y z
N HIS A 1 -2.24 -1.43 -5.38
CA HIS A 1 -2.87 -0.12 -5.20
C HIS A 1 -3.68 -0.10 -3.92
N ARG A 2 -3.63 0.98 -3.21
CA ARG A 2 -4.38 1.24 -1.98
C ARG A 2 -4.59 2.73 -1.80
N ASP A 3 -5.58 3.12 -0.99
CA ASP A 3 -5.82 4.51 -0.60
C ASP A 3 -4.55 5.16 -0.03
N PRO A 4 -4.03 6.24 -0.65
CA PRO A 4 -2.81 6.91 -0.20
C PRO A 4 -2.87 7.39 1.26
N LEU A 5 -4.01 7.87 1.73
CA LEU A 5 -4.14 8.36 3.11
C LEU A 5 -3.97 7.23 4.14
N LYS A 6 -4.47 6.04 3.82
CA LYS A 6 -4.23 4.85 4.66
C LYS A 6 -2.75 4.46 4.69
N VAL A 7 -2.09 4.55 3.55
CA VAL A 7 -0.65 4.24 3.45
C VAL A 7 0.16 5.25 4.25
N ILE A 8 -0.12 6.57 4.08
CA ILE A 8 0.55 7.65 4.82
C ILE A 8 0.42 7.43 6.33
N ALA A 9 -0.80 7.25 6.85
CA ALA A 9 -1.02 7.06 8.28
C ALA A 9 -0.28 5.83 8.83
N SER A 10 -0.35 4.72 8.12
CA SER A 10 0.32 3.48 8.52
C SER A 10 1.84 3.60 8.51
N THR A 11 2.40 4.18 7.44
CA THR A 11 3.85 4.32 7.26
C THR A 11 4.42 5.30 8.26
N SER A 12 3.74 6.43 8.50
CA SER A 12 4.18 7.43 9.49
C SER A 12 4.18 6.87 10.91
N ALA A 13 3.15 6.10 11.28
CA ALA A 13 3.09 5.45 12.58
C ALA A 13 4.24 4.43 12.78
N LEU A 14 4.52 3.63 11.74
CA LEU A 14 5.66 2.69 11.77
C LEU A 14 6.99 3.43 11.88
N ALA A 15 7.20 4.48 11.09
CA ALA A 15 8.43 5.28 11.11
C ALA A 15 8.64 5.95 12.49
N ALA A 16 7.57 6.51 13.06
CA ALA A 16 7.62 7.09 14.40
C ALA A 16 7.94 6.03 15.47
N HIS A 17 7.37 4.83 15.35
CA HIS A 17 7.68 3.72 16.24
C HIS A 17 9.17 3.34 16.17
N LEU A 18 9.71 3.19 14.97
CA LEU A 18 11.11 2.85 14.76
C LEU A 18 12.06 3.96 15.26
N ARG A 19 11.72 5.24 15.02
CA ARG A 19 12.52 6.37 15.53
C ARG A 19 12.57 6.40 17.06
N ARG A 20 11.47 6.08 17.75
CA ARG A 20 11.41 6.00 19.22
C ARG A 20 12.32 4.92 19.82
N MET A 21 12.72 3.92 19.04
CA MET A 21 13.70 2.93 19.48
C MET A 21 15.12 3.49 19.58
N ALA A 22 15.40 4.61 18.91
CA ALA A 22 16.72 5.21 18.80
C ALA A 22 16.80 6.68 19.30
N SER A 23 15.65 7.32 19.57
CA SER A 23 15.58 8.72 19.99
C SER A 23 14.38 8.96 20.90
N ASP A 24 14.57 9.75 21.94
CA ASP A 24 13.51 10.20 22.83
C ASP A 24 12.68 11.34 22.21
N GLU A 25 13.22 12.01 21.18
CA GLU A 25 12.55 13.09 20.46
C GLU A 25 11.98 12.55 19.15
N THR A 26 10.66 12.42 19.08
CA THR A 26 9.96 11.95 17.87
C THR A 26 8.68 12.74 17.69
N ASP A 27 8.62 13.53 16.63
CA ASP A 27 7.43 14.26 16.21
C ASP A 27 6.73 13.48 15.08
N LEU A 28 5.52 12.98 15.37
CA LEU A 28 4.73 12.24 14.39
C LEU A 28 4.23 13.15 13.27
N ALA A 29 3.92 14.41 13.55
CA ALA A 29 3.41 15.32 12.52
C ALA A 29 4.49 15.68 11.49
N GLU A 30 5.72 15.92 11.93
CA GLU A 30 6.87 16.13 11.04
C GLU A 30 7.12 14.89 10.17
N ILE A 31 7.17 13.72 10.78
CA ILE A 31 7.35 12.44 10.07
C ILE A 31 6.23 12.23 9.04
N ALA A 32 4.99 12.51 9.43
CA ALA A 32 3.85 12.32 8.54
C ALA A 32 3.86 13.27 7.35
N ALA A 33 4.29 14.51 7.55
CA ALA A 33 4.45 15.48 6.46
C ALA A 33 5.51 15.02 5.44
N ASP A 34 6.67 14.58 5.92
CA ASP A 34 7.75 14.06 5.07
C ASP A 34 7.28 12.83 4.28
N TYR A 35 6.69 11.85 4.95
CA TYR A 35 6.21 10.63 4.28
C TYR A 35 5.05 10.90 3.32
N ALA A 36 4.17 11.85 3.63
CA ALA A 36 3.11 12.24 2.70
C ALA A 36 3.69 12.80 1.40
N GLU A 37 4.69 13.68 1.50
CA GLU A 37 5.35 14.23 0.31
C GLU A 37 6.05 13.14 -0.50
N ASP A 38 6.86 12.30 0.14
CA ASP A 38 7.58 11.22 -0.52
C ASP A 38 6.64 10.22 -1.23
N ILE A 39 5.51 9.87 -0.58
CA ILE A 39 4.51 8.97 -1.15
C ILE A 39 3.87 9.63 -2.38
N PHE A 40 3.42 10.88 -2.31
CA PHE A 40 2.81 11.54 -3.45
C PHE A 40 3.79 11.75 -4.60
N VAL A 41 5.03 12.13 -4.33
CA VAL A 41 6.09 12.20 -5.37
C VAL A 41 6.29 10.83 -6.02
N GLY A 42 6.26 9.74 -5.25
CA GLY A 42 6.34 8.39 -5.75
C GLY A 42 5.14 8.02 -6.65
N LEU A 43 3.93 8.34 -6.21
CA LEU A 43 2.69 8.09 -6.98
C LEU A 43 2.67 8.88 -8.29
N ASP A 44 3.04 10.17 -8.27
CA ASP A 44 3.10 11.02 -9.45
C ASP A 44 4.12 10.50 -10.48
N ARG A 45 5.31 10.11 -10.00
CA ARG A 45 6.34 9.51 -10.86
C ARG A 45 5.89 8.17 -11.46
N GLY A 46 5.26 7.32 -10.65
CA GLY A 46 4.72 6.04 -11.08
C GLY A 46 3.63 6.21 -12.14
N LEU A 47 2.66 7.08 -11.88
CA LEU A 47 1.60 7.43 -12.81
C LEU A 47 2.16 8.00 -14.12
N GLY A 48 3.09 8.95 -14.03
CA GLY A 48 3.74 9.52 -15.19
C GLY A 48 4.54 8.50 -16.00
N ALA A 49 5.18 7.51 -15.36
CA ALA A 49 5.85 6.41 -16.06
C ALA A 49 4.85 5.51 -16.79
N ARG A 50 3.70 5.21 -16.18
CA ARG A 50 2.60 4.46 -16.83
C ARG A 50 2.09 5.19 -18.06
N GLN A 51 1.77 6.48 -17.95
CA GLN A 51 1.25 7.29 -19.04
C GLN A 51 2.23 7.41 -20.22
N ARG A 52 3.52 7.39 -19.96
CA ARG A 52 4.56 7.39 -21.01
C ARG A 52 4.88 6.01 -21.58
N GLY A 53 4.26 4.94 -21.08
CA GLY A 53 4.54 3.59 -21.54
C GLY A 53 6.00 3.13 -21.29
N VAL A 54 6.61 3.58 -20.18
CA VAL A 54 8.02 3.22 -19.85
C VAL A 54 8.20 1.72 -19.71
N VAL A 55 7.16 1.04 -19.20
CA VAL A 55 7.10 -0.42 -19.15
C VAL A 55 5.92 -0.87 -20.00
N PRO A 56 6.08 -1.85 -20.88
CA PRO A 56 4.99 -2.40 -21.68
C PRO A 56 3.85 -2.95 -20.82
N ASP A 57 2.61 -2.76 -21.24
CA ASP A 57 1.42 -3.15 -20.46
C ASP A 57 1.35 -4.66 -20.21
N ASP A 58 1.89 -5.48 -21.11
CA ASP A 58 1.98 -6.94 -20.97
C ASP A 58 2.98 -7.40 -19.88
N ARG A 59 3.73 -6.47 -19.31
CA ARG A 59 4.69 -6.71 -18.21
C ARG A 59 4.26 -6.09 -16.88
N ILE A 60 3.06 -5.56 -16.80
CA ILE A 60 2.55 -4.91 -15.60
C ILE A 60 1.22 -5.56 -15.19
N VAL A 61 1.05 -5.77 -13.92
CA VAL A 61 -0.22 -6.20 -13.33
C VAL A 61 -0.57 -5.29 -12.18
N ASP A 62 -1.66 -4.56 -12.35
CA ASP A 62 -2.19 -3.73 -11.28
C ASP A 62 -2.96 -4.60 -10.27
N VAL A 63 -2.63 -4.46 -9.00
CA VAL A 63 -3.23 -5.24 -7.92
C VAL A 63 -3.74 -4.31 -6.84
N HIS A 64 -5.04 -4.38 -6.57
CA HIS A 64 -5.65 -3.67 -5.45
C HIS A 64 -5.42 -4.44 -4.15
N PHE A 65 -5.05 -3.70 -3.11
CA PHE A 65 -4.76 -4.28 -1.80
C PHE A 65 -5.94 -5.07 -1.24
N SER A 66 -7.15 -4.55 -1.36
CA SER A 66 -8.38 -5.23 -0.91
C SER A 66 -8.55 -6.60 -1.58
N VAL A 67 -8.36 -6.66 -2.91
CA VAL A 67 -8.46 -7.92 -3.67
C VAL A 67 -7.37 -8.91 -3.27
N PHE A 68 -6.15 -8.40 -3.02
CA PHE A 68 -5.04 -9.25 -2.58
C PHE A 68 -5.28 -9.84 -1.20
N VAL A 69 -5.81 -9.06 -0.25
CA VAL A 69 -6.04 -9.56 1.13
C VAL A 69 -7.22 -10.53 1.19
N ASP A 70 -8.22 -10.35 0.31
CA ASP A 70 -9.40 -11.21 0.23
C ASP A 70 -9.02 -12.63 -0.25
N ASP A 71 -8.29 -12.73 -1.36
CA ASP A 71 -7.73 -14.00 -1.85
C ASP A 71 -6.32 -13.83 -2.41
N PRO A 72 -5.29 -13.96 -1.57
CA PRO A 72 -3.89 -13.82 -1.99
C PRO A 72 -3.49 -14.84 -3.07
N ILE A 73 -3.96 -16.08 -2.98
CA ILE A 73 -3.59 -17.14 -3.91
C ILE A 73 -4.23 -16.94 -5.28
N ALA A 74 -5.52 -16.62 -5.33
CA ALA A 74 -6.17 -16.29 -6.61
C ALA A 74 -5.52 -15.06 -7.26
N THR A 75 -5.14 -14.05 -6.47
CA THR A 75 -4.44 -12.87 -6.98
C THR A 75 -3.09 -13.25 -7.58
N VAL A 76 -2.28 -14.07 -6.91
CA VAL A 76 -0.98 -14.53 -7.42
C VAL A 76 -1.16 -15.36 -8.71
N ARG A 77 -2.13 -16.27 -8.76
CA ARG A 77 -2.46 -17.02 -9.98
C ARG A 77 -2.76 -16.09 -11.16
N ARG A 78 -3.57 -15.04 -10.92
CA ARG A 78 -3.89 -14.04 -11.95
C ARG A 78 -2.63 -13.30 -12.42
N ILE A 79 -1.74 -12.93 -11.51
CA ILE A 79 -0.46 -12.28 -11.86
C ILE A 79 0.37 -13.19 -12.76
N TYR A 80 0.55 -14.45 -12.38
CA TYR A 80 1.29 -15.42 -13.18
C TYR A 80 0.69 -15.59 -14.57
N ALA A 81 -0.63 -15.79 -14.64
CA ALA A 81 -1.34 -15.96 -15.92
C ALA A 81 -1.22 -14.71 -16.82
N THR A 82 -1.40 -13.52 -16.26
CA THR A 82 -1.28 -12.26 -17.01
C THR A 82 0.13 -12.06 -17.58
N LEU A 83 1.15 -12.48 -16.84
CA LEU A 83 2.55 -12.39 -17.28
C LEU A 83 3.01 -13.58 -18.13
N GLY A 84 2.07 -14.46 -18.54
CA GLY A 84 2.38 -15.66 -19.34
C GLY A 84 3.29 -16.67 -18.62
N ARG A 85 3.23 -16.72 -17.29
CA ARG A 85 4.00 -17.63 -16.47
C ARG A 85 3.12 -18.73 -15.87
N GLU A 86 3.69 -19.90 -15.68
CA GLU A 86 3.03 -20.99 -14.98
C GLU A 86 3.34 -20.91 -13.47
N LEU A 87 2.30 -21.00 -12.65
CA LEU A 87 2.42 -21.21 -11.22
C LEU A 87 2.29 -22.71 -10.96
N ASP A 88 3.39 -23.38 -10.68
CA ASP A 88 3.38 -24.81 -10.41
C ASP A 88 2.73 -25.14 -9.04
N ASP A 89 2.18 -26.34 -8.95
CA ASP A 89 1.47 -26.82 -7.75
C ASP A 89 2.35 -26.81 -6.49
N THR A 90 3.64 -27.10 -6.65
CA THR A 90 4.57 -27.11 -5.51
C THR A 90 4.76 -25.73 -4.93
N THR A 91 4.92 -24.73 -5.79
CA THR A 91 5.06 -23.33 -5.40
C THR A 91 3.77 -22.82 -4.74
N GLU A 92 2.62 -23.13 -5.32
CA GLU A 92 1.34 -22.75 -4.72
C GLU A 92 1.12 -23.41 -3.35
N GLN A 93 1.42 -24.69 -3.20
CA GLN A 93 1.32 -25.39 -1.91
C GLN A 93 2.23 -24.77 -0.83
N ARG A 94 3.44 -24.32 -1.20
CA ARG A 94 4.32 -23.58 -0.29
C ARG A 94 3.73 -22.25 0.15
N MET A 95 3.14 -21.50 -0.77
CA MET A 95 2.46 -20.24 -0.45
C MET A 95 1.28 -20.47 0.50
N ARG A 96 0.45 -21.49 0.23
CA ARG A 96 -0.69 -21.84 1.10
C ARG A 96 -0.23 -22.26 2.50
N ARG A 97 0.83 -23.03 2.59
CA ARG A 97 1.42 -23.42 3.88
C ARG A 97 1.92 -22.18 4.62
N PHE A 98 2.65 -21.30 3.94
CA PHE A 98 3.13 -20.06 4.55
C PHE A 98 1.97 -19.22 5.12
N LEU A 99 0.88 -19.06 4.38
CA LEU A 99 -0.31 -18.34 4.86
C LEU A 99 -0.98 -19.03 6.05
N ALA A 100 -1.01 -20.37 6.07
CA ALA A 100 -1.55 -21.13 7.19
C ALA A 100 -0.69 -21.03 8.45
N ASP A 101 0.63 -21.07 8.29
CA ASP A 101 1.60 -20.96 9.39
C ASP A 101 1.75 -19.50 9.89
N ASN A 102 1.38 -18.51 9.06
CA ASN A 102 1.43 -17.07 9.36
C ASN A 102 0.07 -16.42 9.08
N PRO A 103 -0.96 -16.71 9.90
CA PRO A 103 -2.33 -16.27 9.62
C PRO A 103 -2.51 -14.75 9.61
N GLY A 104 -1.44 -13.98 9.85
CA GLY A 104 -1.53 -12.53 10.04
C GLY A 104 -2.32 -12.19 11.30
N ASP A 105 -2.20 -10.99 11.77
CA ASP A 105 -2.92 -10.55 12.99
C ASP A 105 -4.42 -10.31 12.74
N GLY A 106 -4.97 -10.80 11.63
CA GLY A 106 -6.38 -10.62 11.27
C GLY A 106 -6.83 -9.15 11.22
N GLY A 107 -5.89 -8.24 11.02
CA GLY A 107 -6.12 -6.81 11.13
C GLY A 107 -6.25 -6.29 12.57
N GLY A 108 -6.05 -7.13 13.59
CA GLY A 108 -6.29 -6.78 14.99
C GLY A 108 -5.04 -6.59 15.88
N GLY A 109 -3.87 -7.02 15.44
CA GLY A 109 -2.63 -6.96 16.24
C GLY A 109 -1.65 -5.86 15.86
N GLY A 110 -1.87 -5.18 14.74
CA GLY A 110 -1.03 -4.07 14.32
C GLY A 110 -1.19 -2.83 15.21
N THR A 111 -0.17 -2.01 15.29
CA THR A 111 -0.21 -0.70 15.94
C THR A 111 -1.47 0.04 15.45
N ARG A 112 -2.38 0.32 16.37
CA ARG A 112 -3.57 1.13 16.05
C ARG A 112 -3.08 2.54 15.77
N TYR A 113 -3.10 2.94 14.51
CA TYR A 113 -2.82 4.30 14.08
C TYR A 113 -4.14 4.99 13.70
N ARG A 114 -4.24 6.26 13.99
CA ARG A 114 -5.34 7.10 13.53
C ARG A 114 -4.75 8.16 12.61
N PHE A 115 -5.42 8.42 11.50
CA PHE A 115 -4.99 9.48 10.59
C PHE A 115 -4.96 10.85 11.30
N ALA A 116 -5.93 11.09 12.18
CA ALA A 116 -5.99 12.33 12.98
C ALA A 116 -4.72 12.61 13.79
N ASP A 117 -3.98 11.57 14.21
CA ASP A 117 -2.75 11.72 14.99
C ASP A 117 -1.59 12.27 14.15
N THR A 118 -1.69 12.26 12.80
CA THR A 118 -0.67 12.80 11.90
C THR A 118 -0.69 14.34 11.83
N GLY A 119 -1.77 14.98 12.23
CA GLY A 119 -1.95 16.42 12.09
C GLY A 119 -2.12 16.94 10.66
N LEU A 120 -2.18 16.05 9.67
CA LEU A 120 -2.34 16.39 8.26
C LEU A 120 -3.80 16.72 7.92
N ASP A 121 -3.98 17.60 6.95
CA ASP A 121 -5.30 17.95 6.41
C ASP A 121 -5.79 16.84 5.45
N PRO A 122 -6.83 16.08 5.82
CA PRO A 122 -7.33 14.99 5.00
C PRO A 122 -7.94 15.47 3.68
N ASP A 123 -8.59 16.63 3.66
CA ASP A 123 -9.25 17.14 2.46
C ASP A 123 -8.23 17.57 1.42
N ALA A 124 -7.17 18.26 1.85
CA ALA A 124 -6.06 18.62 0.97
C ALA A 124 -5.37 17.39 0.37
N LEU A 125 -5.13 16.36 1.19
CA LEU A 125 -4.52 15.11 0.71
C LEU A 125 -5.46 14.29 -0.18
N ARG A 126 -6.77 14.29 0.10
CA ARG A 126 -7.77 13.68 -0.80
C ARG A 126 -7.77 14.34 -2.18
N ALA A 127 -7.78 15.68 -2.21
CA ALA A 127 -7.69 16.41 -3.47
C ALA A 127 -6.41 16.04 -4.26
N ARG A 128 -5.28 15.92 -3.58
CA ARG A 128 -4.00 15.51 -4.20
C ARG A 128 -4.02 14.05 -4.69
N ALA A 129 -4.71 13.16 -3.99
CA ALA A 129 -4.80 11.74 -4.33
C ALA A 129 -5.72 11.45 -5.54
N THR A 130 -6.62 12.37 -5.91
CA THR A 130 -7.68 12.16 -6.90
C THR A 130 -7.16 11.60 -8.22
N THR A 131 -6.12 12.21 -8.80
CA THR A 131 -5.58 11.79 -10.11
C THR A 131 -5.08 10.35 -10.08
N TYR A 132 -4.41 9.94 -9.02
CA TYR A 132 -3.95 8.56 -8.83
C TYR A 132 -5.13 7.61 -8.62
N GLN A 133 -6.06 7.98 -7.74
CA GLN A 133 -7.22 7.14 -7.42
C GLN A 133 -8.11 6.93 -8.64
N ASP A 134 -8.39 7.97 -9.41
CA ASP A 134 -9.19 7.89 -10.63
C ASP A 134 -8.51 7.01 -11.70
N HIS A 135 -7.19 7.18 -11.89
CA HIS A 135 -6.46 6.42 -12.90
C HIS A 135 -6.45 4.92 -12.62
N PHE A 136 -6.27 4.54 -11.37
CA PHE A 136 -6.15 3.12 -10.97
C PHE A 136 -7.45 2.55 -10.37
N GLY A 137 -8.53 3.31 -10.30
CA GLY A 137 -9.80 2.87 -9.70
C GLY A 137 -9.67 2.56 -8.20
N VAL A 138 -8.89 3.36 -7.46
CA VAL A 138 -8.65 3.15 -6.03
C VAL A 138 -9.72 3.85 -5.22
N GLU A 139 -10.53 3.10 -4.49
CA GLU A 139 -11.54 3.66 -3.61
C GLU A 139 -10.91 4.30 -2.36
N SER A 140 -11.56 5.36 -1.87
CA SER A 140 -11.21 5.98 -0.59
C SER A 140 -11.62 5.08 0.57
N GLU A 141 -10.67 4.74 1.43
CA GLU A 141 -10.94 3.97 2.65
C GLU A 141 -11.33 4.92 3.81
N PRO A 142 -12.16 4.47 4.78
CA PRO A 142 -12.41 5.23 6.00
C PRO A 142 -11.10 5.49 6.75
N ILE A 143 -10.84 6.76 7.09
CA ILE A 143 -9.73 7.19 7.94
C ILE A 143 -10.27 7.58 9.32
N VAL A 144 -9.65 7.09 10.38
CA VAL A 144 -10.01 7.37 11.78
C VAL A 144 -8.94 8.25 12.41
#